data_b8b547f28e0b459b092a3a1b1d34a94a
#
_entry.id   b8b547f28e0b459b092a3a1b1d34a94a
#
_cell.length_a   1.000
_cell.length_b   1.000
_cell.length_c   1.000
_cell.angle_alpha   90.00
_cell.angle_beta   90.00
_cell.angle_gamma   90.00
#
_symmetry.space_group_name_H-M   'P 1'
#
loop_
_entity.id
_entity.type
_entity.pdbx_description
1 polymer ?
#
loop_
_entity_poly.entity_id
_entity_poly.type
_entity_poly.pdbx_seq_one_letter_code
_entity_poly.pdbx_strand_id
1 'polypeptide(L)'
;MAPERVKQCGCGVVYLYDHIFHFFKFSLMTWWGPVVTLITFFGMEFMAWATHKYVMHGIMWYFHKDHHQVEPGFFEKNDVFFLIYAIPSWLCIMLGLMNQNYLPVWIGFGIAAYGLAYFLIHDVYIHRRFKWLRDIEHPYFYAIRRAHKIHHKHLGKEHGECFGMLLVPFRFYIDSRKQFKKQQSA
;
A
#
# COMPACT_ATOMS: atom_id res chain seq x y z
N MET A 1 -5.96 67.40 -22.91
CA MET A 1 -4.86 66.44 -22.69
C MET A 1 -4.78 66.14 -21.20
N ALA A 2 -5.31 65.05 -20.75
CA ALA A 2 -5.19 64.57 -19.37
C ALA A 2 -4.43 63.24 -19.39
N PRO A 3 -3.47 62.98 -18.51
CA PRO A 3 -2.63 61.82 -18.59
C PRO A 3 -3.30 60.60 -17.92
N GLU A 4 -3.47 59.53 -18.71
CA GLU A 4 -3.71 58.19 -18.23
C GLU A 4 -2.46 57.65 -17.47
N ARG A 5 -2.49 57.68 -16.17
CA ARG A 5 -1.52 56.97 -15.34
C ARG A 5 -2.08 56.61 -13.95
N VAL A 6 -3.07 55.75 -13.89
CA VAL A 6 -3.37 55.05 -12.64
C VAL A 6 -4.04 53.72 -13.01
N LYS A 7 -3.30 52.73 -13.45
CA LYS A 7 -3.79 51.32 -13.53
C LYS A 7 -2.68 50.26 -13.50
N GLN A 8 -1.53 50.51 -12.92
CA GLN A 8 -0.45 49.51 -12.87
C GLN A 8 -0.02 49.06 -11.46
N CYS A 9 -0.62 49.59 -10.39
CA CYS A 9 -0.11 49.28 -9.02
C CYS A 9 -0.80 48.08 -8.34
N GLY A 10 -1.92 47.58 -8.85
CA GLY A 10 -2.64 46.45 -8.20
C GLY A 10 -2.17 45.06 -8.62
N CYS A 11 -1.61 44.92 -9.81
CA CYS A 11 -1.30 43.60 -10.37
C CYS A 11 -0.09 42.93 -9.69
N GLY A 12 0.93 43.68 -9.32
CA GLY A 12 2.15 43.16 -8.70
C GLY A 12 1.93 42.64 -7.28
N VAL A 13 1.06 43.32 -6.51
CA VAL A 13 0.78 42.89 -5.11
C VAL A 13 -0.04 41.60 -5.07
N VAL A 14 -1.00 41.43 -5.98
CA VAL A 14 -1.80 40.21 -6.09
C VAL A 14 -0.93 39.03 -6.52
N TYR A 15 -0.04 39.21 -7.51
CA TYR A 15 0.92 38.20 -7.94
C TYR A 15 1.87 37.78 -6.81
N LEU A 16 2.39 38.76 -6.05
CA LEU A 16 3.28 38.44 -4.92
C LEU A 16 2.56 37.69 -3.81
N TYR A 17 1.31 38.07 -3.53
CA TYR A 17 0.48 37.38 -2.50
C TYR A 17 0.16 35.95 -2.91
N ASP A 18 -0.21 35.71 -4.17
CA ASP A 18 -0.47 34.39 -4.69
C ASP A 18 0.80 33.51 -4.65
N HIS A 19 1.96 34.05 -5.05
CA HIS A 19 3.23 33.31 -4.98
C HIS A 19 3.64 32.98 -3.53
N ILE A 20 3.51 33.91 -2.60
CA ILE A 20 3.81 33.71 -1.18
C ILE A 20 2.83 32.70 -0.59
N PHE A 21 1.54 32.80 -0.88
CA PHE A 21 0.51 31.89 -0.38
C PHE A 21 0.71 30.46 -0.93
N HIS A 22 1.03 30.32 -2.22
CA HIS A 22 1.37 29.04 -2.83
C HIS A 22 2.66 28.45 -2.26
N PHE A 23 3.68 29.26 -2.02
CA PHE A 23 4.93 28.84 -1.41
C PHE A 23 4.71 28.38 0.05
N PHE A 24 3.94 29.10 0.85
CA PHE A 24 3.59 28.71 2.22
C PHE A 24 2.72 27.45 2.24
N LYS A 25 1.73 27.34 1.38
CA LYS A 25 0.88 26.17 1.23
C LYS A 25 1.71 24.93 0.81
N PHE A 26 2.61 25.10 -0.15
CA PHE A 26 3.53 24.06 -0.58
C PHE A 26 4.49 23.65 0.55
N SER A 27 5.09 24.61 1.25
CA SER A 27 6.01 24.35 2.37
C SER A 27 5.32 23.62 3.51
N LEU A 28 4.15 24.09 3.97
CA LEU A 28 3.37 23.42 5.02
C LEU A 28 2.97 21.99 4.63
N MET A 29 2.54 21.76 3.38
CA MET A 29 2.14 20.44 2.92
C MET A 29 3.31 19.49 2.68
N THR A 30 4.52 19.99 2.39
CA THR A 30 5.71 19.12 2.27
C THR A 30 6.17 18.54 3.60
N TRP A 31 5.99 19.27 4.71
CA TRP A 31 6.33 18.77 6.05
C TRP A 31 5.40 17.66 6.53
N TRP A 32 4.09 17.76 6.24
CA TRP A 32 3.10 16.76 6.63
C TRP A 32 2.97 15.59 5.65
N GLY A 33 3.46 15.77 4.43
CA GLY A 33 3.36 14.76 3.38
C GLY A 33 3.86 13.38 3.78
N PRO A 34 5.09 13.23 4.30
CA PRO A 34 5.59 11.93 4.77
C PRO A 34 4.73 11.33 5.89
N VAL A 35 4.18 12.17 6.77
CA VAL A 35 3.29 11.70 7.86
C VAL A 35 1.98 11.16 7.27
N VAL A 36 1.37 11.87 6.32
CA VAL A 36 0.16 11.40 5.61
C VAL A 36 0.44 10.10 4.88
N THR A 37 1.58 10.01 4.18
CA THR A 37 2.01 8.79 3.49
C THR A 37 2.13 7.62 4.45
N LEU A 38 2.77 7.80 5.61
CA LEU A 38 2.92 6.76 6.63
C LEU A 38 1.56 6.35 7.23
N ILE A 39 0.71 7.31 7.58
CA ILE A 39 -0.64 7.02 8.10
C ILE A 39 -1.43 6.23 7.06
N THR A 40 -1.38 6.64 5.80
CA THR A 40 -2.05 5.93 4.70
C THR A 40 -1.47 4.53 4.53
N PHE A 41 -0.14 4.38 4.54
CA PHE A 41 0.52 3.08 4.43
C PHE A 41 0.03 2.10 5.51
N PHE A 42 0.00 2.49 6.77
CA PHE A 42 -0.49 1.64 7.86
C PHE A 42 -2.01 1.42 7.80
N GLY A 43 -2.77 2.43 7.37
CA GLY A 43 -4.20 2.29 7.11
C GLY A 43 -4.53 1.27 6.03
N MET A 44 -3.64 1.15 5.02
CA MET A 44 -3.78 0.17 3.94
C MET A 44 -3.67 -1.29 4.43
N GLU A 45 -2.93 -1.57 5.51
CA GLU A 45 -2.92 -2.92 6.11
C GLU A 45 -4.32 -3.34 6.59
N PHE A 46 -5.06 -2.41 7.24
CA PHE A 46 -6.44 -2.66 7.61
C PHE A 46 -7.35 -2.82 6.38
N MET A 47 -7.18 -1.97 5.36
CA MET A 47 -7.94 -2.07 4.11
C MET A 47 -7.66 -3.38 3.37
N ALA A 48 -6.41 -3.81 3.30
CA ALA A 48 -6.02 -5.08 2.69
C ALA A 48 -6.62 -6.26 3.47
N TRP A 49 -6.54 -6.24 4.80
CA TRP A 49 -7.18 -7.25 5.65
C TRP A 49 -8.70 -7.32 5.42
N ALA A 50 -9.38 -6.18 5.40
CA ALA A 50 -10.82 -6.12 5.20
C ALA A 50 -11.23 -6.59 3.79
N THR A 51 -10.52 -6.13 2.77
CA THR A 51 -10.73 -6.56 1.38
C THR A 51 -10.50 -8.05 1.23
N HIS A 52 -9.40 -8.58 1.78
CA HIS A 52 -9.10 -10.00 1.72
C HIS A 52 -10.22 -10.83 2.36
N LYS A 53 -10.61 -10.47 3.59
CA LYS A 53 -11.61 -11.23 4.36
C LYS A 53 -13.01 -11.14 3.78
N TYR A 54 -13.48 -9.94 3.42
CA TYR A 54 -14.90 -9.72 3.09
C TYR A 54 -15.18 -9.65 1.60
N VAL A 55 -14.20 -9.20 0.80
CA VAL A 55 -14.37 -9.06 -0.64
C VAL A 55 -13.81 -10.28 -1.37
N MET A 56 -12.54 -10.61 -1.15
CA MET A 56 -11.87 -11.72 -1.83
C MET A 56 -12.41 -13.08 -1.37
N HIS A 57 -12.52 -13.32 -0.07
CA HIS A 57 -13.21 -14.50 0.49
C HIS A 57 -14.73 -14.34 0.55
N GLY A 58 -15.29 -13.23 0.05
CA GLY A 58 -16.70 -12.93 -0.01
C GLY A 58 -17.26 -13.01 -1.42
N ILE A 59 -17.72 -11.84 -1.91
CA ILE A 59 -18.43 -11.71 -3.18
C ILE A 59 -17.54 -11.92 -4.40
N MET A 60 -16.22 -11.71 -4.27
CA MET A 60 -15.27 -11.87 -5.37
C MET A 60 -14.41 -13.15 -5.26
N TRP A 61 -14.91 -14.16 -4.57
CA TRP A 61 -14.21 -15.45 -4.43
C TRP A 61 -13.82 -16.08 -5.77
N TYR A 62 -14.59 -15.89 -6.80
CA TYR A 62 -14.29 -16.38 -8.16
C TYR A 62 -12.90 -15.93 -8.65
N PHE A 63 -12.52 -14.69 -8.34
CA PHE A 63 -11.21 -14.14 -8.72
C PHE A 63 -10.09 -14.54 -7.76
N HIS A 64 -10.42 -14.89 -6.52
CA HIS A 64 -9.43 -15.25 -5.50
C HIS A 64 -9.19 -16.77 -5.40
N LYS A 65 -10.07 -17.56 -5.99
CA LYS A 65 -10.06 -19.01 -5.88
C LYS A 65 -8.77 -19.65 -6.44
N ASP A 66 -8.29 -19.19 -7.59
CA ASP A 66 -7.08 -19.72 -8.23
C ASP A 66 -5.81 -19.43 -7.43
N HIS A 67 -5.84 -18.41 -6.58
CA HIS A 67 -4.78 -18.14 -5.63
C HIS A 67 -4.67 -19.19 -4.52
N HIS A 68 -5.80 -19.75 -4.08
CA HIS A 68 -5.85 -20.87 -3.13
C HIS A 68 -5.71 -22.26 -3.79
N GLN A 69 -6.22 -22.38 -4.98
CA GLN A 69 -6.24 -23.61 -5.78
C GLN A 69 -5.41 -23.35 -7.04
N VAL A 70 -4.09 -23.46 -6.90
CA VAL A 70 -3.11 -23.07 -7.92
C VAL A 70 -3.45 -23.71 -9.27
N GLU A 71 -3.74 -22.88 -10.27
CA GLU A 71 -3.90 -23.26 -11.68
C GLU A 71 -2.57 -23.04 -12.42
N PRO A 72 -2.29 -23.82 -13.49
CA PRO A 72 -1.09 -23.60 -14.29
C PRO A 72 -1.12 -22.22 -14.98
N GLY A 73 -0.06 -21.44 -14.80
CA GLY A 73 0.09 -20.12 -15.42
C GLY A 73 0.94 -19.19 -14.59
N PHE A 74 1.41 -18.10 -15.19
CA PHE A 74 2.13 -17.06 -14.46
C PHE A 74 1.17 -16.01 -13.86
N PHE A 75 0.10 -15.71 -14.59
CA PHE A 75 -0.94 -14.76 -14.14
C PHE A 75 -2.10 -15.51 -13.51
N GLU A 76 -2.59 -14.99 -12.40
CA GLU A 76 -3.76 -15.46 -11.67
C GLU A 76 -4.92 -14.46 -11.87
N LYS A 77 -6.16 -14.92 -11.81
CA LYS A 77 -7.34 -14.01 -11.77
C LYS A 77 -7.27 -13.10 -10.56
N ASN A 78 -6.62 -13.59 -9.49
CA ASN A 78 -6.32 -12.84 -8.29
C ASN A 78 -5.55 -11.54 -8.54
N ASP A 79 -4.76 -11.46 -9.63
CA ASP A 79 -3.98 -10.27 -9.96
C ASP A 79 -4.88 -9.03 -10.24
N VAL A 80 -6.18 -9.22 -10.51
CA VAL A 80 -7.15 -8.10 -10.67
C VAL A 80 -7.24 -7.23 -9.40
N PHE A 81 -7.02 -7.81 -8.23
CA PHE A 81 -7.09 -7.07 -6.98
C PHE A 81 -6.00 -6.01 -6.85
N PHE A 82 -4.90 -6.16 -7.58
CA PHE A 82 -3.90 -5.10 -7.70
C PHE A 82 -4.50 -3.80 -8.27
N LEU A 83 -5.39 -3.91 -9.26
CA LEU A 83 -6.00 -2.74 -9.90
C LEU A 83 -6.95 -1.98 -8.96
N ILE A 84 -7.57 -2.66 -8.00
CA ILE A 84 -8.47 -2.03 -7.02
C ILE A 84 -7.74 -0.96 -6.20
N TYR A 85 -6.44 -1.11 -5.98
CA TYR A 85 -5.61 -0.15 -5.25
C TYR A 85 -4.72 0.69 -6.16
N ALA A 86 -4.23 0.14 -7.27
CA ALA A 86 -3.38 0.86 -8.20
C ALA A 86 -4.12 2.02 -8.87
N ILE A 87 -5.40 1.81 -9.27
CA ILE A 87 -6.21 2.86 -9.92
C ILE A 87 -6.49 4.02 -8.96
N PRO A 88 -7.03 3.83 -7.75
CA PRO A 88 -7.20 4.93 -6.79
C PRO A 88 -5.90 5.64 -6.43
N SER A 89 -4.80 4.90 -6.26
CA SER A 89 -3.48 5.48 -6.00
C SER A 89 -3.06 6.42 -7.13
N TRP A 90 -3.12 5.93 -8.36
CA TRP A 90 -2.78 6.71 -9.55
C TRP A 90 -3.70 7.93 -9.71
N LEU A 91 -5.01 7.79 -9.53
CA LEU A 91 -5.97 8.90 -9.60
C LEU A 91 -5.69 9.95 -8.53
N CYS A 92 -5.40 9.54 -7.30
CA CYS A 92 -5.04 10.47 -6.21
C CYS A 92 -3.80 11.28 -6.56
N ILE A 93 -2.76 10.65 -7.10
CA ILE A 93 -1.53 11.33 -7.51
C ILE A 93 -1.82 12.26 -8.70
N MET A 94 -2.42 11.74 -9.76
CA MET A 94 -2.65 12.48 -11.00
C MET A 94 -3.57 13.70 -10.77
N LEU A 95 -4.75 13.49 -10.19
CA LEU A 95 -5.71 14.55 -9.94
C LEU A 95 -5.21 15.54 -8.89
N GLY A 96 -4.49 15.06 -7.89
CA GLY A 96 -3.87 15.92 -6.89
C GLY A 96 -2.84 16.87 -7.49
N LEU A 97 -1.97 16.36 -8.37
CA LEU A 97 -1.00 17.21 -9.09
C LEU A 97 -1.69 18.19 -10.04
N MET A 98 -2.68 17.75 -10.82
CA MET A 98 -3.41 18.59 -11.76
C MET A 98 -4.15 19.75 -11.05
N ASN A 99 -4.70 19.50 -9.88
CA ASN A 99 -5.44 20.51 -9.10
C ASN A 99 -4.59 21.22 -8.04
N GLN A 100 -3.26 21.02 -8.04
CA GLN A 100 -2.35 21.58 -7.03
C GLN A 100 -2.79 21.30 -5.58
N ASN A 101 -3.45 20.17 -5.37
CA ASN A 101 -3.87 19.67 -4.07
C ASN A 101 -2.98 18.49 -3.66
N TYR A 102 -2.01 18.74 -2.80
CA TYR A 102 -1.00 17.74 -2.46
C TYR A 102 -1.45 16.68 -1.45
N LEU A 103 -2.57 16.89 -0.74
CA LEU A 103 -3.07 15.87 0.19
C LEU A 103 -3.41 14.55 -0.50
N PRO A 104 -4.20 14.51 -1.59
CA PRO A 104 -4.41 13.30 -2.36
C PRO A 104 -3.09 12.69 -2.90
N VAL A 105 -2.12 13.52 -3.29
CA VAL A 105 -0.81 13.04 -3.78
C VAL A 105 -0.11 12.18 -2.73
N TRP A 106 -0.03 12.65 -1.48
CA TRP A 106 0.59 11.92 -0.38
C TRP A 106 -0.20 10.67 0.02
N ILE A 107 -1.53 10.71 -0.04
CA ILE A 107 -2.39 9.54 0.11
C ILE A 107 -2.08 8.51 -1.00
N GLY A 108 -2.03 8.96 -2.26
CA GLY A 108 -1.69 8.09 -3.38
C GLY A 108 -0.31 7.42 -3.22
N PHE A 109 0.70 8.17 -2.78
CA PHE A 109 2.01 7.59 -2.47
C PHE A 109 1.96 6.57 -1.33
N GLY A 110 1.15 6.79 -0.30
CA GLY A 110 0.94 5.82 0.78
C GLY A 110 0.34 4.51 0.29
N ILE A 111 -0.67 4.59 -0.59
CA ILE A 111 -1.28 3.42 -1.23
C ILE A 111 -0.25 2.70 -2.12
N ALA A 112 0.49 3.43 -2.96
CA ALA A 112 1.51 2.87 -3.84
C ALA A 112 2.63 2.18 -3.05
N ALA A 113 3.12 2.80 -1.98
CA ALA A 113 4.16 2.23 -1.13
C ALA A 113 3.69 0.93 -0.45
N TYR A 114 2.44 0.89 0.03
CA TYR A 114 1.85 -0.33 0.56
C TYR A 114 1.70 -1.41 -0.52
N GLY A 115 1.22 -1.06 -1.70
CA GLY A 115 1.10 -1.98 -2.83
C GLY A 115 2.44 -2.60 -3.23
N LEU A 116 3.52 -1.81 -3.23
CA LEU A 116 4.88 -2.31 -3.46
C LEU A 116 5.33 -3.25 -2.34
N ALA A 117 5.11 -2.90 -1.08
CA ALA A 117 5.44 -3.77 0.06
C ALA A 117 4.64 -5.08 0.02
N TYR A 118 3.35 -5.00 -0.31
CA TYR A 118 2.49 -6.16 -0.51
C TYR A 118 3.05 -7.08 -1.61
N PHE A 119 3.35 -6.55 -2.78
CA PHE A 119 3.93 -7.30 -3.89
C PHE A 119 5.24 -8.01 -3.49
N LEU A 120 6.18 -7.29 -2.88
CA LEU A 120 7.47 -7.85 -2.47
C LEU A 120 7.31 -8.96 -1.42
N ILE A 121 6.38 -8.82 -0.49
CA ILE A 121 6.17 -9.80 0.57
C ILE A 121 5.30 -10.95 0.08
N HIS A 122 4.17 -10.68 -0.54
CA HIS A 122 3.20 -11.68 -0.94
C HIS A 122 3.68 -12.48 -2.16
N ASP A 123 3.91 -11.80 -3.29
CA ASP A 123 4.21 -12.47 -4.55
C ASP A 123 5.67 -12.95 -4.64
N VAL A 124 6.61 -12.10 -4.18
CA VAL A 124 8.03 -12.43 -4.32
C VAL A 124 8.50 -13.33 -3.18
N TYR A 125 8.27 -12.93 -1.92
CA TYR A 125 8.82 -13.66 -0.78
C TYR A 125 7.97 -14.88 -0.39
N ILE A 126 6.65 -14.76 -0.27
CA ILE A 126 5.76 -15.85 0.20
C ILE A 126 5.50 -16.84 -0.93
N HIS A 127 4.89 -16.40 -2.04
CA HIS A 127 4.51 -17.23 -3.18
C HIS A 127 5.68 -17.62 -4.08
N ARG A 128 6.82 -16.90 -3.96
CA ARG A 128 8.03 -17.19 -4.74
C ARG A 128 7.82 -17.15 -6.26
N ARG A 129 6.90 -16.31 -6.75
CA ARG A 129 6.66 -16.09 -8.19
C ARG A 129 7.93 -15.60 -8.88
N PHE A 130 8.82 -14.93 -8.13
CA PHE A 130 10.14 -14.47 -8.58
C PHE A 130 11.25 -15.11 -7.74
N LYS A 131 12.46 -15.15 -8.30
CA LYS A 131 13.63 -15.76 -7.62
C LYS A 131 14.24 -14.86 -6.52
N TRP A 132 13.74 -13.65 -6.38
CA TRP A 132 14.26 -12.66 -5.41
C TRP A 132 13.79 -12.99 -3.99
N LEU A 133 14.52 -12.47 -3.01
CA LEU A 133 14.17 -12.53 -1.57
C LEU A 133 13.97 -13.94 -1.00
N ARG A 134 14.47 -14.99 -1.70
CA ARG A 134 14.23 -16.39 -1.27
C ARG A 134 14.95 -16.77 0.02
N ASP A 135 16.10 -16.14 0.25
CA ASP A 135 17.05 -16.50 1.29
C ASP A 135 17.03 -15.53 2.48
N ILE A 136 15.92 -14.81 2.65
CA ILE A 136 15.75 -13.93 3.81
C ILE A 136 15.53 -14.80 5.05
N GLU A 137 16.51 -14.79 5.95
CA GLU A 137 16.48 -15.47 7.25
C GLU A 137 16.23 -14.45 8.37
N HIS A 138 14.97 -14.15 8.64
CA HIS A 138 14.59 -13.28 9.74
C HIS A 138 13.26 -13.74 10.37
N PRO A 139 13.13 -13.76 11.71
CA PRO A 139 11.94 -14.29 12.40
C PRO A 139 10.63 -13.66 11.97
N TYR A 140 10.61 -12.36 11.66
CA TYR A 140 9.42 -11.67 11.18
C TYR A 140 8.95 -12.22 9.82
N PHE A 141 9.85 -12.38 8.86
CA PHE A 141 9.50 -12.92 7.55
C PHE A 141 9.04 -14.38 7.62
N TYR A 142 9.65 -15.19 8.49
CA TYR A 142 9.16 -16.55 8.78
C TYR A 142 7.75 -16.53 9.36
N ALA A 143 7.45 -15.60 10.27
CA ALA A 143 6.12 -15.48 10.88
C ALA A 143 5.04 -15.16 9.84
N ILE A 144 5.28 -14.18 8.95
CA ILE A 144 4.32 -13.81 7.90
C ILE A 144 4.11 -14.97 6.92
N ARG A 145 5.18 -15.58 6.44
CA ARG A 145 5.07 -16.74 5.53
C ARG A 145 4.30 -17.90 6.17
N ARG A 146 4.54 -18.17 7.46
CA ARG A 146 3.84 -19.25 8.19
C ARG A 146 2.35 -18.94 8.35
N ALA A 147 2.02 -17.70 8.71
CA ALA A 147 0.62 -17.26 8.84
C ALA A 147 -0.12 -17.38 7.50
N HIS A 148 0.52 -16.94 6.41
CA HIS A 148 -0.04 -17.03 5.07
C HIS A 148 -0.19 -18.46 4.58
N LYS A 149 0.76 -19.36 4.89
CA LYS A 149 0.62 -20.81 4.62
C LYS A 149 -0.55 -21.44 5.37
N ILE A 150 -0.85 -20.98 6.59
CA ILE A 150 -2.03 -21.44 7.33
C ILE A 150 -3.30 -20.93 6.68
N HIS A 151 -3.30 -19.67 6.20
CA HIS A 151 -4.39 -19.16 5.40
C HIS A 151 -4.68 -20.03 4.17
N HIS A 152 -3.66 -20.41 3.41
CA HIS A 152 -3.77 -21.29 2.24
C HIS A 152 -4.08 -22.77 2.53
N LYS A 153 -4.09 -23.21 3.79
CA LYS A 153 -4.59 -24.56 4.11
C LYS A 153 -6.07 -24.72 3.84
N HIS A 154 -6.80 -23.63 3.92
CA HIS A 154 -8.23 -23.58 3.60
C HIS A 154 -8.39 -23.28 2.11
N LEU A 155 -8.58 -24.33 1.31
CA LEU A 155 -8.75 -24.24 -0.15
C LEU A 155 -10.12 -23.70 -0.55
N GLY A 156 -11.04 -23.55 0.41
CA GLY A 156 -12.39 -23.03 0.21
C GLY A 156 -12.53 -21.57 0.66
N LYS A 157 -13.68 -21.01 0.34
CA LYS A 157 -14.07 -19.64 0.69
C LYS A 157 -14.16 -19.43 2.20
N GLU A 158 -14.57 -20.46 2.93
CA GLU A 158 -14.92 -20.38 4.36
C GLU A 158 -13.78 -20.85 5.25
N HIS A 159 -13.86 -20.51 6.54
CA HIS A 159 -12.90 -20.89 7.58
C HIS A 159 -11.47 -20.38 7.40
N GLY A 160 -11.26 -19.39 6.52
CA GLY A 160 -9.94 -18.75 6.38
C GLY A 160 -9.48 -18.08 7.68
N GLU A 161 -8.18 -18.15 7.94
CA GLU A 161 -7.50 -17.47 9.05
C GLU A 161 -6.40 -16.56 8.50
N CYS A 162 -5.91 -15.61 9.32
CA CYS A 162 -4.71 -14.83 9.01
C CYS A 162 -4.80 -14.02 7.69
N PHE A 163 -5.85 -13.22 7.55
CA PHE A 163 -6.08 -12.38 6.36
C PHE A 163 -5.16 -11.16 6.24
N GLY A 164 -4.41 -10.80 7.30
CA GLY A 164 -3.43 -9.71 7.28
C GLY A 164 -2.19 -10.08 6.49
N MET A 165 -1.47 -9.06 6.00
CA MET A 165 -0.25 -9.28 5.21
C MET A 165 1.02 -8.92 5.98
N LEU A 166 1.12 -7.69 6.47
CA LEU A 166 2.28 -7.23 7.23
C LEU A 166 2.14 -7.50 8.73
N LEU A 167 0.91 -7.48 9.22
CA LEU A 167 0.59 -7.74 10.62
C LEU A 167 -0.06 -9.10 10.75
N VAL A 168 0.64 -10.00 11.43
CA VAL A 168 0.15 -11.35 11.72
C VAL A 168 -0.04 -11.52 13.24
N PRO A 169 -0.90 -12.47 13.68
CA PRO A 169 -1.07 -12.73 15.10
C PRO A 169 0.27 -12.97 15.81
N PHE A 170 0.45 -12.34 16.96
CA PHE A 170 1.74 -12.29 17.67
C PHE A 170 2.31 -13.68 18.00
N ARG A 171 1.46 -14.70 18.15
CA ARG A 171 1.86 -16.10 18.33
C ARG A 171 2.84 -16.58 17.25
N PHE A 172 2.62 -16.20 15.98
CA PHE A 172 3.50 -16.63 14.87
C PHE A 172 4.89 -16.02 14.98
N TYR A 173 4.97 -14.78 15.44
CA TYR A 173 6.26 -14.14 15.66
C TYR A 173 7.05 -14.79 16.81
N ILE A 174 6.38 -15.09 17.95
CA ILE A 174 7.02 -15.76 19.08
C ILE A 174 7.55 -17.15 18.68
N ASP A 175 6.73 -17.94 17.99
CA ASP A 175 7.10 -19.28 17.54
C ASP A 175 8.27 -19.25 16.56
N SER A 176 8.22 -18.36 15.59
CA SER A 176 9.29 -18.18 14.60
C SER A 176 10.60 -17.76 15.25
N ARG A 177 10.55 -16.86 16.24
CA ARG A 177 11.73 -16.43 16.99
C ARG A 177 12.35 -17.58 17.80
N LYS A 178 11.52 -18.44 18.41
CA LYS A 178 12.02 -19.65 19.13
C LYS A 178 12.70 -20.62 18.19
N GLN A 179 12.10 -20.90 17.02
CA GLN A 179 12.68 -21.77 16.01
C GLN A 179 14.00 -21.26 15.48
N PHE A 180 14.05 -19.94 15.19
CA PHE A 180 15.26 -19.29 14.69
C PHE A 180 16.43 -19.38 15.69
N LYS A 181 16.16 -19.12 16.99
CA LYS A 181 17.18 -19.29 18.04
C LYS A 181 17.70 -20.73 18.14
N LYS A 182 16.80 -21.73 18.02
CA LYS A 182 17.21 -23.14 18.06
C LYS A 182 18.10 -23.53 16.88
N GLN A 183 17.86 -22.97 15.70
CA GLN A 183 18.69 -23.22 14.52
C GLN A 183 20.10 -22.59 14.65
N GLN A 184 20.23 -21.45 15.34
CA GLN A 184 21.52 -20.80 15.55
C GLN A 184 22.36 -21.46 16.66
N SER A 185 21.74 -22.28 17.51
CA SER A 185 22.38 -22.99 18.62
C SER A 185 22.73 -24.45 18.32
N ALA A 186 22.39 -24.94 17.12
CA ALA A 186 22.64 -26.29 16.62
C ALA A 186 23.79 -26.31 15.62
#